data_7eddcb230f267a964eb484fac444c00a
#
_entry.id   7eddcb230f267a964eb484fac444c00a
#
_cell.length_a   1.000
_cell.length_b   1.000
_cell.length_c   1.000
_cell.angle_alpha   90.00
_cell.angle_beta   90.00
_cell.angle_gamma   90.00
#
_symmetry.space_group_name_H-M   'P 1'
#
loop_
_entity.id
_entity.type
_entity.pdbx_description
1 polymer ?
#
loop_
_entity_poly.entity_id
_entity_poly.type
_entity_poly.pdbx_seq_one_letter_code
_entity_poly.pdbx_strand_id
1 'polypeptide(L)'
;MRQAARTARYDPALGLEAYGLRAVDRPFPSHFHDHYVIGVVERGTRTLTCGRRRQVIGPGDVLLFNPGDSHACIQADGSLDYRGLNIPRSTMLALAEEVTGSRAMPGFSAAVVRDGELAGRLRALHWAVLGDKPELRREE
;
A
#
# COMPACT_ATOMS: atom_id res chain seq x y z
N MET A 1 21.26 -3.95 -13.31
CA MET A 1 20.01 -4.63 -12.94
C MET A 1 19.71 -4.43 -11.47
N ARG A 2 18.48 -4.04 -11.18
CA ARG A 2 18.08 -3.82 -9.80
C ARG A 2 17.77 -5.14 -9.11
N GLN A 3 18.19 -5.25 -7.86
CA GLN A 3 17.96 -6.45 -7.08
C GLN A 3 16.66 -6.33 -6.29
N ALA A 4 15.87 -7.39 -6.30
CA ALA A 4 14.61 -7.41 -5.56
C ALA A 4 14.88 -7.33 -4.06
N ALA A 5 14.08 -6.53 -3.37
CA ALA A 5 14.22 -6.32 -1.93
C ALA A 5 12.88 -5.99 -1.31
N ARG A 6 12.72 -6.38 -0.04
CA ARG A 6 11.58 -5.99 0.78
C ARG A 6 12.12 -5.43 2.09
N THR A 7 11.60 -4.27 2.48
CA THR A 7 11.92 -3.65 3.77
C THR A 7 10.63 -3.45 4.53
N ALA A 8 10.70 -3.45 5.86
CA ALA A 8 9.53 -3.25 6.68
C ALA A 8 9.92 -2.69 8.04
N ARG A 9 9.04 -1.88 8.62
CA ARG A 9 9.23 -1.35 9.96
C ARG A 9 7.88 -1.09 10.61
N TYR A 10 7.70 -1.59 11.82
CA TYR A 10 6.52 -1.33 12.63
C TYR A 10 6.78 -0.13 13.52
N ASP A 11 5.83 0.81 13.55
CA ASP A 11 5.89 1.98 14.42
C ASP A 11 4.92 1.77 15.58
N PRO A 12 5.40 1.52 16.80
CA PRO A 12 4.51 1.26 17.93
C PRO A 12 3.71 2.49 18.37
N ALA A 13 4.20 3.68 18.10
CA ALA A 13 3.47 4.89 18.48
C ALA A 13 2.26 5.09 17.58
N LEU A 14 2.39 4.79 16.29
CA LEU A 14 1.29 4.91 15.34
C LEU A 14 0.47 3.63 15.26
N GLY A 15 1.05 2.48 15.64
CA GLY A 15 0.37 1.20 15.60
C GLY A 15 0.19 0.65 14.21
N LEU A 16 1.14 0.91 13.30
CA LEU A 16 1.07 0.42 11.94
C LEU A 16 2.45 0.08 11.42
N GLU A 17 2.48 -0.70 10.34
CA GLU A 17 3.72 -1.11 9.71
C GLU A 17 3.83 -0.50 8.32
N ALA A 18 4.99 0.06 7.99
CA ALA A 18 5.31 0.45 6.62
C ALA A 18 6.21 -0.60 6.02
N TYR A 19 5.95 -0.96 4.76
CA TYR A 19 6.81 -1.89 4.03
C TYR A 19 7.04 -1.37 2.62
N GLY A 20 8.16 -1.75 2.06
CA GLY A 20 8.52 -1.38 0.70
C GLY A 20 8.92 -2.59 -0.10
N LEU A 21 8.46 -2.65 -1.34
CA LEU A 21 8.88 -3.64 -2.32
C LEU A 21 9.67 -2.91 -3.39
N ARG A 22 10.83 -3.46 -3.75
CA ARG A 22 11.67 -2.88 -4.79
C ARG A 22 12.05 -3.96 -5.78
N ALA A 23 11.88 -3.65 -7.05
CA ALA A 23 12.30 -4.50 -8.16
C ALA A 23 11.76 -5.93 -8.06
N VAL A 24 10.52 -6.08 -7.59
CA VAL A 24 9.86 -7.38 -7.47
C VAL A 24 9.26 -7.71 -8.81
N ASP A 25 9.65 -8.85 -9.41
CA ASP A 25 9.22 -9.21 -10.75
C ASP A 25 8.33 -10.46 -10.80
N ARG A 26 8.06 -11.07 -9.64
CA ARG A 26 7.18 -12.24 -9.58
C ARG A 26 5.72 -11.82 -9.47
N PRO A 27 4.78 -12.66 -9.89
CA PRO A 27 3.36 -12.38 -9.65
C PRO A 27 3.00 -12.58 -8.19
N PHE A 28 1.87 -12.01 -7.80
CA PHE A 28 1.31 -12.17 -6.47
C PHE A 28 0.02 -12.98 -6.59
N PRO A 29 -0.01 -14.23 -6.10
CA PRO A 29 -1.22 -15.04 -6.17
C PRO A 29 -2.30 -14.49 -5.27
N SER A 30 -3.53 -14.97 -5.47
CA SER A 30 -4.67 -14.51 -4.69
C SER A 30 -4.45 -14.74 -3.20
N HIS A 31 -4.68 -13.71 -2.41
CA HIS A 31 -4.54 -13.76 -0.96
C HIS A 31 -5.39 -12.65 -0.33
N PHE A 32 -5.55 -12.72 0.98
CA PHE A 32 -6.21 -11.66 1.73
C PHE A 32 -5.48 -11.44 3.05
N HIS A 33 -5.72 -10.29 3.64
CA HIS A 33 -5.11 -9.91 4.91
C HIS A 33 -6.18 -9.69 5.96
N ASP A 34 -5.76 -9.77 7.23
CA ASP A 34 -6.63 -9.53 8.36
C ASP A 34 -6.59 -8.08 8.84
N HIS A 35 -5.88 -7.26 8.10
CA HIS A 35 -5.69 -5.84 8.36
C HIS A 35 -5.95 -5.05 7.09
N TYR A 36 -6.03 -3.72 7.22
CA TYR A 36 -6.11 -2.84 6.04
C TYR A 36 -4.74 -2.75 5.38
N VAL A 37 -4.76 -2.64 4.06
CA VAL A 37 -3.54 -2.34 3.29
C VAL A 37 -3.81 -1.10 2.46
N ILE A 38 -2.98 -0.09 2.62
CA ILE A 38 -3.03 1.12 1.81
C ILE A 38 -1.66 1.32 1.21
N GLY A 39 -1.58 1.48 -0.10
CA GLY A 39 -0.27 1.62 -0.72
C GLY A 39 -0.26 2.44 -1.99
N VAL A 40 0.94 2.73 -2.45
CA VAL A 40 1.18 3.52 -3.65
C VAL A 40 2.14 2.76 -4.55
N VAL A 41 1.76 2.61 -5.82
CA VAL A 41 2.65 2.03 -6.82
C VAL A 41 3.66 3.10 -7.23
N GLU A 42 4.95 2.79 -7.15
CA GLU A 42 5.99 3.74 -7.51
C GLU A 42 6.58 3.47 -8.87
N ARG A 43 6.61 2.19 -9.27
CA ARG A 43 7.24 1.82 -10.54
C ARG A 43 6.67 0.51 -11.02
N GLY A 44 6.44 0.40 -12.32
CA GLY A 44 5.93 -0.80 -12.93
C GLY A 44 4.43 -0.80 -13.09
N THR A 45 3.93 -1.79 -13.83
CA THR A 45 2.49 -1.97 -14.05
C THR A 45 2.12 -3.41 -13.75
N ARG A 46 0.90 -3.61 -13.31
CA ARG A 46 0.35 -4.93 -13.01
C ARG A 46 -1.13 -4.95 -13.34
N THR A 47 -1.66 -6.12 -13.60
CA THR A 47 -3.08 -6.33 -13.67
C THR A 47 -3.55 -6.80 -12.30
N LEU A 48 -4.32 -5.97 -11.64
CA LEU A 48 -4.86 -6.25 -10.31
C LEU A 48 -6.24 -6.87 -10.47
N THR A 49 -6.45 -8.01 -9.80
CA THR A 49 -7.76 -8.63 -9.69
C THR A 49 -8.21 -8.54 -8.25
N CYS A 50 -9.36 -7.90 -8.02
CA CYS A 50 -9.95 -7.78 -6.68
C CYS A 50 -11.41 -8.18 -6.81
N GLY A 51 -11.76 -9.35 -6.27
CA GLY A 51 -13.06 -9.94 -6.51
C GLY A 51 -13.24 -10.23 -8.01
N ARG A 52 -14.28 -9.63 -8.59
CA ARG A 52 -14.54 -9.79 -10.03
C ARG A 52 -13.97 -8.67 -10.88
N ARG A 53 -13.36 -7.68 -10.24
CA ARG A 53 -12.82 -6.54 -10.96
C ARG A 53 -11.38 -6.78 -11.35
N ARG A 54 -11.07 -6.41 -12.58
CA ARG A 54 -9.69 -6.42 -13.09
C ARG A 54 -9.37 -5.03 -13.60
N GLN A 55 -8.20 -4.54 -13.23
CA GLN A 55 -7.75 -3.25 -13.75
C GLN A 55 -6.24 -3.19 -13.73
N VAL A 56 -5.70 -2.40 -14.64
CA VAL A 56 -4.26 -2.18 -14.72
C VAL A 56 -3.90 -1.07 -13.74
N ILE A 57 -2.89 -1.34 -12.93
CA ILE A 57 -2.36 -0.35 -12.00
C ILE A 57 -0.95 0.04 -12.43
N GLY A 58 -0.56 1.27 -12.14
CA GLY A 58 0.74 1.81 -12.51
C GLY A 58 1.17 2.91 -11.57
N PRO A 59 2.30 3.58 -11.88
CA PRO A 59 2.91 4.56 -10.97
C PRO A 59 1.92 5.65 -10.56
N GLY A 60 1.90 5.92 -9.26
CA GLY A 60 1.02 6.92 -8.68
C GLY A 60 -0.34 6.40 -8.24
N ASP A 61 -0.72 5.20 -8.65
CA ASP A 61 -2.00 4.62 -8.23
C ASP A 61 -1.95 4.25 -6.76
N VAL A 62 -3.04 4.55 -6.06
CA VAL A 62 -3.22 4.21 -4.64
C VAL A 62 -4.09 2.99 -4.55
N LEU A 63 -3.63 1.99 -3.80
CA LEU A 63 -4.36 0.75 -3.60
C LEU A 63 -4.94 0.73 -2.20
N LEU A 64 -6.21 0.33 -2.08
CA LEU A 64 -6.95 0.36 -0.83
C LEU A 64 -7.63 -0.99 -0.64
N PHE A 65 -7.15 -1.78 0.31
CA PHE A 65 -7.73 -3.10 0.58
C PHE A 65 -8.27 -3.15 1.98
N ASN A 66 -9.54 -3.57 2.10
CA ASN A 66 -10.16 -3.83 3.39
C ASN A 66 -9.69 -5.17 3.95
N PRO A 67 -9.76 -5.36 5.28
CA PRO A 67 -9.54 -6.70 5.82
C PRO A 67 -10.49 -7.69 5.16
N GLY A 68 -9.95 -8.83 4.74
CA GLY A 68 -10.74 -9.87 4.11
C GLY A 68 -10.92 -9.73 2.61
N ASP A 69 -10.54 -8.59 2.01
CA ASP A 69 -10.61 -8.45 0.55
C ASP A 69 -9.57 -9.35 -0.10
N SER A 70 -10.01 -10.20 -1.01
CA SER A 70 -9.11 -11.05 -1.78
C SER A 70 -8.60 -10.28 -2.99
N HIS A 71 -7.29 -10.33 -3.23
CA HIS A 71 -6.70 -9.65 -4.37
C HIS A 71 -5.51 -10.43 -4.91
N ALA A 72 -5.18 -10.20 -6.18
CA ALA A 72 -4.08 -10.86 -6.84
C ALA A 72 -3.52 -9.98 -7.96
N CYS A 73 -2.23 -10.11 -8.22
CA CYS A 73 -1.56 -9.53 -9.38
C CYS A 73 -0.90 -10.69 -10.11
N ILE A 74 -1.64 -11.30 -11.02
CA ILE A 74 -1.23 -12.57 -11.64
C ILE A 74 -0.20 -12.35 -12.73
N GLN A 75 -0.31 -11.25 -13.49
CA GLN A 75 0.61 -10.95 -14.56
C GLN A 75 1.72 -10.03 -14.06
N ALA A 76 2.94 -10.42 -14.36
CA ALA A 76 4.12 -9.65 -13.99
C ALA A 76 4.74 -9.06 -15.25
N ASP A 77 4.52 -7.76 -15.46
CA ASP A 77 5.06 -7.04 -16.62
C ASP A 77 6.28 -6.23 -16.19
N GLY A 78 7.36 -6.95 -15.84
CA GLY A 78 8.54 -6.30 -15.36
C GLY A 78 8.51 -6.12 -13.83
N SER A 79 9.41 -5.31 -13.32
CA SER A 79 9.57 -5.16 -11.89
C SER A 79 8.63 -4.12 -11.31
N LEU A 80 8.23 -4.35 -10.09
CA LEU A 80 7.31 -3.48 -9.35
C LEU A 80 8.02 -2.87 -8.14
N ASP A 81 7.88 -1.57 -7.97
CA ASP A 81 8.21 -0.89 -6.72
C ASP A 81 6.91 -0.41 -6.10
N TYR A 82 6.75 -0.66 -4.80
CA TYR A 82 5.51 -0.40 -4.10
C TYR A 82 5.78 0.01 -2.67
N ARG A 83 5.01 0.99 -2.17
CA ARG A 83 5.04 1.43 -0.78
C ARG A 83 3.72 1.08 -0.14
N GLY A 84 3.75 0.24 0.89
CA GLY A 84 2.54 -0.20 1.54
C GLY A 84 2.52 0.11 3.03
N LEU A 85 1.31 0.29 3.53
CA LEU A 85 1.05 0.44 4.96
C LEU A 85 0.10 -0.67 5.37
N ASN A 86 0.51 -1.45 6.36
CA ASN A 86 -0.35 -2.46 6.97
C ASN A 86 -0.90 -1.87 8.25
N ILE A 87 -2.22 -1.69 8.30
CA ILE A 87 -2.88 -1.00 9.41
C ILE A 87 -3.81 -1.97 10.11
N PRO A 88 -3.53 -2.35 11.36
CA PRO A 88 -4.41 -3.23 12.10
C PRO A 88 -5.81 -2.64 12.26
N ARG A 89 -6.79 -3.51 12.40
CA ARG A 89 -8.19 -3.08 12.56
C ARG A 89 -8.35 -2.13 13.75
N SER A 90 -7.70 -2.44 14.87
CA SER A 90 -7.79 -1.60 16.06
C SER A 90 -7.24 -0.19 15.82
N THR A 91 -6.13 -0.09 15.12
CA THR A 91 -5.53 1.20 14.78
C THR A 91 -6.46 2.00 13.87
N MET A 92 -7.00 1.34 12.83
CA MET A 92 -7.90 2.02 11.90
C MET A 92 -9.17 2.48 12.60
N LEU A 93 -9.72 1.64 13.50
CA LEU A 93 -10.91 2.00 14.26
C LEU A 93 -10.68 3.24 15.13
N ALA A 94 -9.53 3.29 15.81
CA ALA A 94 -9.19 4.43 16.63
C ALA A 94 -9.03 5.70 15.82
N LEU A 95 -8.37 5.60 14.65
CA LEU A 95 -8.20 6.74 13.75
C LEU A 95 -9.56 7.22 13.21
N ALA A 96 -10.41 6.30 12.81
CA ALA A 96 -11.73 6.65 12.29
C ALA A 96 -12.56 7.32 13.36
N GLU A 97 -12.53 6.84 14.59
CA GLU A 97 -13.24 7.46 15.69
C GLU A 97 -12.75 8.88 15.95
N GLU A 98 -11.45 9.08 15.91
CA GLU A 98 -10.85 10.40 16.11
C GLU A 98 -11.27 11.38 15.03
N VAL A 99 -11.38 10.93 13.78
CA VAL A 99 -11.74 11.79 12.65
C VAL A 99 -13.24 11.99 12.53
N THR A 100 -14.03 10.93 12.73
CA THR A 100 -15.48 10.98 12.44
C THR A 100 -16.36 11.00 13.69
N GLY A 101 -15.80 10.69 14.86
CA GLY A 101 -16.56 10.55 16.09
C GLY A 101 -17.34 9.24 16.20
N SER A 102 -17.21 8.35 15.22
CA SER A 102 -17.94 7.09 15.19
C SER A 102 -16.97 5.93 15.34
N ARG A 103 -17.37 4.90 16.07
CA ARG A 103 -16.55 3.67 16.23
C ARG A 103 -16.87 2.62 15.17
N ALA A 104 -17.52 3.01 14.08
CA ALA A 104 -17.78 2.08 13.00
C ALA A 104 -16.50 1.80 12.23
N MET A 105 -16.29 0.53 11.85
CA MET A 105 -15.13 0.13 11.05
C MET A 105 -15.25 0.77 9.67
N PRO A 106 -14.25 1.54 9.23
CA PRO A 106 -14.29 2.11 7.90
C PRO A 106 -14.10 1.05 6.82
N GLY A 107 -14.62 1.31 5.64
CA GLY A 107 -14.47 0.44 4.50
C GLY A 107 -14.19 1.26 3.26
N PHE A 108 -13.34 0.71 2.37
CA PHE A 108 -13.07 1.33 1.09
C PHE A 108 -14.01 0.72 0.06
N SER A 109 -14.63 1.58 -0.76
CA SER A 109 -15.54 1.13 -1.81
C SER A 109 -14.80 0.86 -3.12
N ALA A 110 -13.59 1.39 -3.28
CA ALA A 110 -12.79 1.20 -4.48
C ALA A 110 -11.41 0.69 -4.08
N ALA A 111 -10.89 -0.26 -4.84
CA ALA A 111 -9.57 -0.83 -4.58
C ALA A 111 -8.45 0.04 -5.15
N VAL A 112 -8.75 0.87 -6.14
CA VAL A 112 -7.75 1.72 -6.78
C VAL A 112 -8.27 3.14 -6.86
N VAL A 113 -7.45 4.09 -6.46
CA VAL A 113 -7.77 5.51 -6.53
C VAL A 113 -6.60 6.24 -7.18
N ARG A 114 -6.90 7.14 -8.10
CA ARG A 114 -5.90 7.95 -8.79
C ARG A 114 -5.99 9.38 -8.29
N ASP A 115 -5.24 9.68 -7.24
CA ASP A 115 -5.29 10.94 -6.53
C ASP A 115 -3.86 11.30 -6.12
N GLY A 116 -3.27 12.26 -6.81
CA GLY A 116 -1.88 12.64 -6.58
C GLY A 116 -1.64 13.25 -5.21
N GLU A 117 -2.61 13.98 -4.66
CA GLU A 117 -2.45 14.55 -3.33
C GLU A 117 -2.46 13.45 -2.27
N LEU A 118 -3.39 12.50 -2.38
CA LEU A 118 -3.43 11.37 -1.47
C LEU A 118 -2.15 10.54 -1.55
N ALA A 119 -1.69 10.26 -2.77
CA ALA A 119 -0.45 9.52 -2.97
C ALA A 119 0.73 10.23 -2.29
N GLY A 120 0.81 11.56 -2.43
CA GLY A 120 1.87 12.33 -1.80
C GLY A 120 1.84 12.26 -0.28
N ARG A 121 0.64 12.32 0.31
CA ARG A 121 0.48 12.22 1.76
C ARG A 121 0.85 10.84 2.27
N LEU A 122 0.47 9.81 1.53
CA LEU A 122 0.82 8.44 1.89
C LEU A 122 2.33 8.20 1.81
N ARG A 123 2.97 8.75 0.79
CA ARG A 123 4.43 8.67 0.67
C ARG A 123 5.12 9.33 1.86
N ALA A 124 4.64 10.50 2.26
CA ALA A 124 5.22 11.22 3.40
C ALA A 124 5.11 10.41 4.68
N LEU A 125 3.94 9.84 4.94
CA LEU A 125 3.74 8.98 6.12
C LEU A 125 4.63 7.74 6.05
N HIS A 126 4.68 7.11 4.89
CA HIS A 126 5.50 5.92 4.69
C HIS A 126 6.97 6.20 4.96
N TRP A 127 7.49 7.32 4.43
CA TRP A 127 8.87 7.73 4.68
C TRP A 127 9.13 7.97 6.16
N ALA A 128 8.18 8.61 6.84
CA ALA A 128 8.32 8.90 8.27
C ALA A 128 8.43 7.61 9.09
N VAL A 129 7.63 6.60 8.76
CA VAL A 129 7.64 5.33 9.48
C VAL A 129 8.86 4.49 9.12
N LEU A 130 9.11 4.34 7.84
CA LEU A 130 10.20 3.47 7.37
C LEU A 130 11.57 4.13 7.50
N GLY A 131 11.62 5.44 7.53
CA GLY A 131 12.88 6.17 7.53
C GLY A 131 13.51 6.24 6.15
N ASP A 132 12.70 6.12 5.10
CA ASP A 132 13.17 6.02 3.72
C ASP A 132 12.69 7.22 2.91
N LYS A 133 13.56 8.20 2.70
CA LYS A 133 13.29 9.38 1.87
C LYS A 133 14.09 9.29 0.59
N PRO A 134 13.57 8.61 -0.43
CA PRO A 134 14.36 8.29 -1.62
C PRO A 134 14.91 9.51 -2.34
N GLU A 135 14.15 10.60 -2.40
CA GLU A 135 14.63 11.80 -3.10
C GLU A 135 15.83 12.41 -2.41
N LEU A 136 15.88 12.36 -1.08
CA LEU A 136 17.05 12.91 -0.37
C LEU A 136 18.26 12.04 -0.58
N ARG A 137 18.08 10.72 -0.56
CA ARG A 137 19.20 9.82 -0.75
C ARG A 137 19.77 9.88 -2.16
N ARG A 138 18.92 10.15 -3.15
CA ARG A 138 19.41 10.23 -4.52
C ARG A 138 20.23 11.47 -4.78
N GLU A 139 20.06 12.49 -3.96
CA GLU A 139 20.84 13.70 -4.09
C GLU A 139 22.24 13.54 -3.55
N GLU A 140 22.47 12.53 -2.79
CA GLU A 140 23.78 12.26 -2.23
C GLU A 140 24.68 11.56 -3.25
#